data_d84a24424b9b329acec7178d9cfe5a4e
#
_entry.id   d84a24424b9b329acec7178d9cfe5a4e
#
_cell.length_a   1.000
_cell.length_b   1.000
_cell.length_c   1.000
_cell.angle_alpha   90.00
_cell.angle_beta   90.00
_cell.angle_gamma   90.00
#
_symmetry.space_group_name_H-M   'P 1'
#
loop_
_entity.id
_entity.type
_entity.pdbx_description
1 polymer ?
#
loop_
_entity_poly.entity_id
_entity_poly.type
_entity_poly.pdbx_seq_one_letter_code
_entity_poly.pdbx_strand_id
1 'polypeptide(L)'
;MTNIKLILTDLDETLLHSDKTISDYSAKIFAECQKKGILVGFCTSRGKPNTDEFVGKIIPEIIICNGGACIYYKNELLHCASFSFEETKSILQTAYKVCGQDCEITLDTIDKIYWNKMNDKSTQYSDMSLYDDFKDFSKFTECAMKICVQTDDVQKAKLISQSVPACDYLPFSDIPWYK
;
A
#
# COMPACT_ATOMS: atom_id res chain seq x y z
N MET A 1 -15.88 -29.12 15.92
CA MET A 1 -16.01 -28.17 14.80
C MET A 1 -15.17 -26.94 15.15
N THR A 2 -14.20 -26.60 14.32
CA THR A 2 -13.41 -25.38 14.48
C THR A 2 -14.34 -24.18 14.26
N ASN A 3 -14.47 -23.34 15.28
CA ASN A 3 -15.33 -22.15 15.19
C ASN A 3 -14.51 -21.01 14.57
N ILE A 4 -14.75 -20.69 13.30
CA ILE A 4 -14.13 -19.56 12.59
C ILE A 4 -14.56 -18.27 13.28
N LYS A 5 -13.63 -17.43 13.65
CA LYS A 5 -13.85 -16.13 14.31
C LYS A 5 -13.53 -14.94 13.43
N LEU A 6 -12.67 -15.13 12.44
CA LEU A 6 -12.17 -14.07 11.58
C LEU A 6 -11.98 -14.63 10.16
N ILE A 7 -12.36 -13.83 9.18
CA ILE A 7 -12.07 -14.03 7.75
C ILE A 7 -11.33 -12.79 7.29
N LEU A 8 -10.10 -12.97 6.82
CA LEU A 8 -9.33 -11.96 6.11
C LEU A 8 -9.24 -12.34 4.65
N THR A 9 -9.46 -11.37 3.78
CA THR A 9 -9.33 -11.55 2.33
C THR A 9 -8.38 -10.51 1.75
N ASP A 10 -7.57 -10.92 0.78
CA ASP A 10 -6.89 -9.96 -0.08
C ASP A 10 -7.89 -9.31 -1.03
N LEU A 11 -7.51 -8.20 -1.60
CA LEU A 11 -8.33 -7.42 -2.53
C LEU A 11 -8.04 -7.82 -3.98
N ASP A 12 -6.85 -7.52 -4.47
CA ASP A 12 -6.50 -7.67 -5.88
C ASP A 12 -6.42 -9.14 -6.26
N GLU A 13 -7.07 -9.51 -7.38
CA GLU A 13 -7.11 -10.87 -7.92
C GLU A 13 -7.68 -11.93 -6.95
N THR A 14 -8.27 -11.49 -5.83
CA THR A 14 -8.89 -12.37 -4.83
C THR A 14 -10.35 -11.99 -4.61
N LEU A 15 -10.63 -10.86 -3.98
CA LEU A 15 -11.99 -10.37 -3.76
C LEU A 15 -12.49 -9.52 -4.91
N LEU A 16 -11.59 -8.74 -5.52
CA LEU A 16 -11.90 -7.85 -6.62
C LEU A 16 -11.91 -8.57 -7.96
N HIS A 17 -12.91 -8.28 -8.77
CA HIS A 17 -12.92 -8.60 -10.20
C HIS A 17 -11.83 -7.82 -10.96
N SER A 18 -11.61 -8.17 -12.22
CA SER A 18 -10.66 -7.48 -13.10
C SER A 18 -10.98 -6.01 -13.33
N ASP A 19 -12.26 -5.63 -13.22
CA ASP A 19 -12.75 -4.26 -13.27
C ASP A 19 -12.70 -3.53 -11.91
N LYS A 20 -12.03 -4.14 -10.91
CA LYS A 20 -11.89 -3.64 -9.55
C LYS A 20 -13.22 -3.50 -8.78
N THR A 21 -14.23 -4.26 -9.15
CA THR A 21 -15.50 -4.30 -8.42
C THR A 21 -15.58 -5.51 -7.48
N ILE A 22 -16.41 -5.40 -6.44
CA ILE A 22 -16.80 -6.51 -5.56
C ILE A 22 -18.16 -7.03 -6.01
N SER A 23 -18.33 -8.35 -6.15
CA SER A 23 -19.61 -8.94 -6.51
C SER A 23 -20.66 -8.74 -5.41
N ASP A 24 -21.92 -8.64 -5.80
CA ASP A 24 -23.04 -8.60 -4.84
C ASP A 24 -23.14 -9.89 -4.03
N TYR A 25 -22.76 -11.01 -4.65
CA TYR A 25 -22.71 -12.30 -3.98
C TYR A 25 -21.68 -12.30 -2.84
N SER A 26 -20.44 -11.87 -3.11
CA SER A 26 -19.40 -11.77 -2.09
C SER A 26 -19.82 -10.83 -0.95
N ALA A 27 -20.34 -9.66 -1.29
CA ALA A 27 -20.81 -8.70 -0.29
C ALA A 27 -21.91 -9.30 0.62
N LYS A 28 -22.86 -10.03 0.03
CA LYS A 28 -23.91 -10.74 0.79
C LYS A 28 -23.35 -11.81 1.71
N ILE A 29 -22.39 -12.62 1.24
CA ILE A 29 -21.78 -13.69 2.06
C ILE A 29 -21.02 -13.08 3.24
N PHE A 30 -20.25 -12.03 3.03
CA PHE A 30 -19.54 -11.34 4.12
C PHE A 30 -20.51 -10.76 5.15
N ALA A 31 -21.62 -10.14 4.70
CA ALA A 31 -22.66 -9.65 5.61
C ALA A 31 -23.30 -10.78 6.43
N GLU A 32 -23.53 -11.95 5.85
CA GLU A 32 -24.05 -13.12 6.58
C GLU A 32 -23.02 -13.67 7.59
N CYS A 33 -21.72 -13.62 7.28
CA CYS A 33 -20.67 -13.97 8.22
C CYS A 33 -20.68 -13.04 9.44
N GLN A 34 -20.77 -11.73 9.20
CA GLN A 34 -20.84 -10.73 10.26
C GLN A 34 -22.07 -10.90 11.16
N LYS A 35 -23.24 -11.21 10.59
CA LYS A 35 -24.45 -11.54 11.37
C LYS A 35 -24.26 -12.75 12.28
N LYS A 36 -23.39 -13.68 11.92
CA LYS A 36 -23.02 -14.85 12.73
C LYS A 36 -21.90 -14.56 13.76
N GLY A 37 -21.47 -13.32 13.89
CA GLY A 37 -20.42 -12.90 14.80
C GLY A 37 -19.02 -13.26 14.33
N ILE A 38 -18.82 -13.49 13.03
CA ILE A 38 -17.50 -13.69 12.41
C ILE A 38 -16.99 -12.32 11.97
N LEU A 39 -15.83 -11.93 12.47
CA LEU A 39 -15.18 -10.70 12.02
C LEU A 39 -14.73 -10.84 10.56
N VAL A 40 -14.84 -9.77 9.81
CA VAL A 40 -14.43 -9.70 8.40
C VAL A 40 -13.40 -8.60 8.23
N GLY A 41 -12.37 -8.86 7.42
CA GLY A 41 -11.35 -7.86 7.18
C GLY A 41 -10.69 -7.99 5.82
N PHE A 42 -10.00 -6.92 5.45
CA PHE A 42 -9.12 -6.85 4.29
C PHE A 42 -7.67 -7.03 4.73
N CYS A 43 -6.87 -7.70 3.90
CA CYS A 43 -5.43 -7.85 4.08
C CYS A 43 -4.77 -7.64 2.72
N THR A 44 -4.18 -6.46 2.50
CA THR A 44 -3.77 -6.02 1.18
C THR A 44 -2.43 -5.28 1.20
N SER A 45 -1.72 -5.29 0.08
CA SER A 45 -0.55 -4.43 -0.14
C SER A 45 -0.91 -2.97 -0.46
N ARG A 46 -2.19 -2.66 -0.70
CA ARG A 46 -2.64 -1.29 -0.94
C ARG A 46 -2.45 -0.42 0.29
N GLY A 47 -2.22 0.89 0.07
CA GLY A 47 -2.29 1.89 1.14
C GLY A 47 -3.72 2.08 1.65
N LYS A 48 -3.86 2.68 2.84
CA LYS A 48 -5.17 2.92 3.46
C LYS A 48 -6.14 3.69 2.55
N PRO A 49 -5.74 4.82 1.91
CA PRO A 49 -6.62 5.53 0.99
C PRO A 49 -7.19 4.64 -0.12
N ASN A 50 -6.31 3.90 -0.81
CA ASN A 50 -6.71 3.00 -1.90
C ASN A 50 -7.49 1.76 -1.43
N THR A 51 -7.49 1.47 -0.14
CA THR A 51 -8.29 0.39 0.46
C THR A 51 -9.69 0.89 0.81
N ASP A 52 -9.80 2.14 1.24
CA ASP A 52 -11.07 2.75 1.65
C ASP A 52 -12.08 2.88 0.50
N GLU A 53 -11.63 2.90 -0.75
CA GLU A 53 -12.49 2.87 -1.93
C GLU A 53 -13.43 1.65 -1.95
N PHE A 54 -13.03 0.55 -1.29
CA PHE A 54 -13.81 -0.70 -1.23
C PHE A 54 -14.65 -0.82 0.05
N VAL A 55 -14.48 0.10 0.99
CA VAL A 55 -15.32 0.19 2.19
C VAL A 55 -16.67 0.80 1.79
N GLY A 56 -17.73 0.10 2.12
CA GLY A 56 -19.09 0.52 1.75
C GLY A 56 -19.90 -0.63 1.16
N LYS A 57 -19.33 -1.37 0.20
CA LYS A 57 -19.96 -2.61 -0.28
C LYS A 57 -19.76 -3.75 0.71
N ILE A 58 -18.60 -3.80 1.37
CA ILE A 58 -18.31 -4.58 2.57
C ILE A 58 -17.79 -3.62 3.62
N ILE A 59 -18.28 -3.70 4.85
CA ILE A 59 -17.79 -2.89 5.98
C ILE A 59 -16.87 -3.80 6.80
N PRO A 60 -15.54 -3.75 6.57
CA PRO A 60 -14.62 -4.60 7.31
C PRO A 60 -14.44 -4.09 8.75
N GLU A 61 -14.35 -4.99 9.72
CA GLU A 61 -13.94 -4.63 11.07
C GLU A 61 -12.42 -4.50 11.19
N ILE A 62 -11.68 -5.20 10.33
CA ILE A 62 -10.21 -5.20 10.33
C ILE A 62 -9.72 -4.81 8.95
N ILE A 63 -8.76 -3.88 8.90
CA ILE A 63 -8.02 -3.54 7.67
C ILE A 63 -6.54 -3.69 7.98
N ILE A 64 -5.89 -4.61 7.30
CA ILE A 64 -4.43 -4.75 7.27
C ILE A 64 -4.00 -4.22 5.90
N CYS A 65 -3.25 -3.13 5.88
CA CYS A 65 -2.85 -2.45 4.65
C CYS A 65 -1.34 -2.17 4.60
N ASN A 66 -0.86 -1.64 3.49
CA ASN A 66 0.57 -1.42 3.22
C ASN A 66 1.41 -2.69 3.45
N GLY A 67 0.90 -3.87 3.03
CA GLY A 67 1.61 -5.12 3.21
C GLY A 67 1.78 -5.56 4.67
N GLY A 68 0.94 -5.08 5.58
CA GLY A 68 1.02 -5.37 7.01
C GLY A 68 1.57 -4.24 7.86
N ALA A 69 2.05 -3.15 7.26
CA ALA A 69 2.61 -2.03 8.01
C ALA A 69 1.57 -1.30 8.86
N CYS A 70 0.28 -1.33 8.46
CA CYS A 70 -0.80 -0.74 9.23
C CYS A 70 -1.91 -1.74 9.51
N ILE A 71 -2.40 -1.73 10.73
CA ILE A 71 -3.56 -2.53 11.17
C ILE A 71 -4.59 -1.60 11.81
N TYR A 72 -5.78 -1.60 11.26
CA TYR A 72 -6.93 -0.89 11.80
C TYR A 72 -7.98 -1.89 12.30
N TYR A 73 -8.62 -1.57 13.41
CA TYR A 73 -9.80 -2.25 13.92
C TYR A 73 -10.91 -1.22 14.12
N LYS A 74 -12.02 -1.39 13.41
CA LYS A 74 -13.15 -0.45 13.42
C LYS A 74 -12.72 1.00 13.21
N ASN A 75 -11.83 1.20 12.24
CA ASN A 75 -11.21 2.47 11.88
C ASN A 75 -10.24 3.07 12.92
N GLU A 76 -9.98 2.42 14.03
CA GLU A 76 -8.94 2.82 14.97
C GLU A 76 -7.61 2.17 14.60
N LEU A 77 -6.55 2.97 14.51
CA LEU A 77 -5.21 2.48 14.23
C LEU A 77 -4.67 1.71 15.44
N LEU A 78 -4.48 0.40 15.28
CA LEU A 78 -3.92 -0.46 16.33
C LEU A 78 -2.41 -0.63 16.23
N HIS A 79 -1.91 -0.64 15.00
CA HIS A 79 -0.49 -0.85 14.73
C HIS A 79 -0.08 -0.05 13.52
N CYS A 80 1.12 0.52 13.59
CA CYS A 80 1.75 1.20 12.50
C CYS A 80 3.26 0.96 12.57
N ALA A 81 3.82 0.41 11.51
CA ALA A 81 5.25 0.33 11.29
C ALA A 81 5.60 1.29 10.14
N SER A 82 6.60 2.12 10.35
CA SER A 82 7.08 3.06 9.34
C SER A 82 8.60 3.18 9.42
N PHE A 83 9.20 3.56 8.32
CA PHE A 83 10.58 4.03 8.33
C PHE A 83 10.64 5.37 9.08
N SER A 84 11.73 5.60 9.79
CA SER A 84 12.03 6.93 10.29
C SER A 84 12.30 7.89 9.11
N PHE A 85 12.32 9.18 9.37
CA PHE A 85 12.65 10.18 8.36
C PHE A 85 14.04 9.92 7.74
N GLU A 86 15.04 9.59 8.56
CA GLU A 86 16.40 9.33 8.07
C GLU A 86 16.50 8.04 7.25
N GLU A 87 15.76 7.00 7.63
CA GLU A 87 15.65 5.78 6.84
C GLU A 87 14.95 6.03 5.50
N THR A 88 13.82 6.74 5.52
CA THR A 88 13.11 7.16 4.30
C THR A 88 14.05 7.91 3.36
N LYS A 89 14.76 8.89 3.88
CA LYS A 89 15.76 9.66 3.14
C LYS A 89 16.87 8.80 2.55
N SER A 90 17.41 7.87 3.35
CA SER A 90 18.47 6.95 2.92
C SER A 90 18.01 6.07 1.75
N ILE A 91 16.78 5.53 1.83
CA ILE A 91 16.19 4.72 0.77
C ILE A 91 16.06 5.55 -0.53
N LEU A 92 15.47 6.74 -0.43
CA LEU A 92 15.23 7.60 -1.59
C LEU A 92 16.54 8.06 -2.23
N GLN A 93 17.53 8.48 -1.44
CA GLN A 93 18.86 8.87 -1.95
C GLN A 93 19.56 7.70 -2.64
N THR A 94 19.44 6.48 -2.08
CA THR A 94 20.02 5.29 -2.70
C THR A 94 19.28 4.96 -3.99
N ALA A 95 17.95 5.07 -4.04
CA ALA A 95 17.17 4.85 -5.25
C ALA A 95 17.62 5.80 -6.38
N TYR A 96 17.74 7.09 -6.12
CA TYR A 96 18.26 8.06 -7.10
C TYR A 96 19.70 7.77 -7.53
N LYS A 97 20.55 7.34 -6.59
CA LYS A 97 21.94 7.01 -6.90
C LYS A 97 22.06 5.81 -7.83
N VAL A 98 21.26 4.76 -7.65
CA VAL A 98 21.41 3.50 -8.40
C VAL A 98 20.49 3.40 -9.61
N CYS A 99 19.32 4.02 -9.57
CA CYS A 99 18.35 4.00 -10.67
C CYS A 99 18.40 5.24 -11.56
N GLY A 100 19.12 6.28 -11.12
CA GLY A 100 19.22 7.56 -11.84
C GLY A 100 18.20 8.59 -11.37
N GLN A 101 18.41 9.83 -11.80
CA GLN A 101 17.62 10.97 -11.33
C GLN A 101 16.17 10.95 -11.84
N ASP A 102 15.92 10.18 -12.89
CA ASP A 102 14.61 10.05 -13.53
C ASP A 102 13.84 8.80 -13.06
N CYS A 103 14.31 8.11 -12.01
CA CYS A 103 13.57 6.96 -11.51
C CYS A 103 12.21 7.36 -10.94
N GLU A 104 11.23 6.52 -11.21
CA GLU A 104 9.87 6.72 -10.72
C GLU A 104 9.74 6.13 -9.31
N ILE A 105 9.20 6.93 -8.39
CA ILE A 105 9.05 6.56 -6.99
C ILE A 105 7.66 6.96 -6.50
N THR A 106 7.00 6.03 -5.83
CA THR A 106 5.83 6.32 -4.99
C THR A 106 6.18 6.06 -3.53
N LEU A 107 5.56 6.80 -2.63
CA LEU A 107 5.77 6.72 -1.20
C LEU A 107 4.43 6.76 -0.49
N ASP A 108 4.13 5.72 0.26
CA ASP A 108 2.91 5.64 1.05
C ASP A 108 3.19 6.09 2.47
N THR A 109 2.41 7.04 2.95
CA THR A 109 2.32 7.43 4.36
C THR A 109 1.00 6.93 4.96
N ILE A 110 0.70 7.33 6.18
CA ILE A 110 -0.55 6.90 6.85
C ILE A 110 -1.81 7.35 6.11
N ASP A 111 -1.79 8.56 5.56
CA ASP A 111 -2.98 9.21 4.99
C ASP A 111 -2.86 9.51 3.50
N LYS A 112 -1.64 9.42 2.94
CA LYS A 112 -1.35 9.92 1.60
C LYS A 112 -0.43 9.00 0.84
N ILE A 113 -0.53 9.10 -0.47
CA ILE A 113 0.40 8.51 -1.42
C ILE A 113 1.05 9.66 -2.18
N TYR A 114 2.37 9.72 -2.13
CA TYR A 114 3.17 10.68 -2.91
C TYR A 114 3.76 10.00 -4.13
N TRP A 115 3.82 10.72 -5.23
CA TRP A 115 4.38 10.24 -6.47
C TRP A 115 5.22 11.32 -7.16
N ASN A 116 6.48 11.02 -7.47
CA ASN A 116 7.38 11.99 -8.09
C ASN A 116 7.19 12.20 -9.60
N LYS A 117 6.35 11.38 -10.24
CA LYS A 117 6.03 11.47 -11.67
C LYS A 117 4.54 11.42 -11.94
N MET A 118 3.79 12.32 -11.33
CA MET A 118 2.37 12.49 -11.67
C MET A 118 2.23 12.85 -13.16
N ASN A 119 1.33 12.14 -13.84
CA ASN A 119 0.95 12.39 -15.23
C ASN A 119 -0.57 12.28 -15.36
N ASP A 120 -1.10 12.42 -16.57
CA ASP A 120 -2.55 12.35 -16.81
C ASP A 120 -3.22 11.08 -16.27
N LYS A 121 -2.47 9.99 -16.12
CA LYS A 121 -2.97 8.75 -15.52
C LYS A 121 -3.10 8.84 -14.00
N SER A 122 -2.33 9.71 -13.35
CA SER A 122 -2.39 9.91 -11.90
C SER A 122 -3.69 10.57 -11.44
N THR A 123 -4.40 11.24 -12.34
CA THR A 123 -5.72 11.81 -12.05
C THR A 123 -6.79 10.74 -11.74
N GLN A 124 -6.49 9.47 -12.02
CA GLN A 124 -7.36 8.35 -11.65
C GLN A 124 -7.28 7.99 -10.17
N TYR A 125 -6.28 8.49 -9.46
CA TYR A 125 -6.05 8.23 -8.04
C TYR A 125 -6.22 9.54 -7.26
N SER A 126 -7.44 9.77 -6.78
CA SER A 126 -7.82 11.00 -6.06
C SER A 126 -6.96 11.27 -4.81
N ASP A 127 -6.31 10.23 -4.28
CA ASP A 127 -5.55 10.27 -3.03
C ASP A 127 -4.04 10.44 -3.25
N MET A 128 -3.59 10.55 -4.51
CA MET A 128 -2.19 10.79 -4.81
C MET A 128 -1.86 12.28 -4.81
N SER A 129 -0.80 12.63 -4.11
CA SER A 129 -0.22 13.97 -4.10
C SER A 129 1.09 13.98 -4.89
N LEU A 130 1.28 15.02 -5.71
CA LEU A 130 2.55 15.24 -6.35
C LEU A 130 3.58 15.68 -5.31
N TYR A 131 4.72 15.04 -5.35
CA TYR A 131 5.93 15.52 -4.70
C TYR A 131 7.02 15.64 -5.74
N ASP A 132 7.33 16.87 -6.15
CA ASP A 132 8.19 17.17 -7.31
C ASP A 132 9.62 16.66 -7.14
N ASP A 133 10.12 16.66 -5.91
CA ASP A 133 11.48 16.26 -5.66
C ASP A 133 11.67 15.64 -4.27
N PHE A 134 11.68 14.32 -4.19
CA PHE A 134 12.05 13.60 -2.97
C PHE A 134 13.54 13.81 -2.56
N LYS A 135 14.30 14.61 -3.28
CA LYS A 135 15.65 15.03 -2.88
C LYS A 135 15.62 16.18 -1.90
N ASP A 136 14.58 17.02 -1.95
CA ASP A 136 14.35 18.09 -1.00
C ASP A 136 13.36 17.68 0.07
N PHE A 137 13.87 17.26 1.21
CA PHE A 137 13.08 16.86 2.37
C PHE A 137 12.64 18.03 3.26
N SER A 138 12.95 19.28 2.89
CA SER A 138 12.66 20.44 3.74
C SER A 138 11.18 20.62 4.06
N LYS A 139 10.30 20.10 3.21
CA LYS A 139 8.85 20.17 3.34
C LYS A 139 8.20 18.82 3.65
N PHE A 140 8.98 17.75 3.63
CA PHE A 140 8.48 16.40 3.87
C PHE A 140 8.74 16.02 5.32
N THR A 141 7.69 15.85 6.10
CA THR A 141 7.76 15.58 7.55
C THR A 141 7.16 14.24 7.94
N GLU A 142 6.66 13.49 6.96
CA GLU A 142 5.96 12.24 7.21
C GLU A 142 6.92 11.03 7.12
N CYS A 143 6.59 9.97 7.83
CA CYS A 143 7.33 8.71 7.78
C CYS A 143 6.71 7.80 6.72
N ALA A 144 7.53 7.21 5.87
CA ALA A 144 7.05 6.27 4.86
C ALA A 144 6.78 4.90 5.47
N MET A 145 5.71 4.28 5.05
CA MET A 145 5.35 2.90 5.37
C MET A 145 5.76 1.94 4.26
N LYS A 146 5.66 2.43 3.04
CA LYS A 146 6.05 1.70 1.84
C LYS A 146 6.65 2.68 0.85
N ILE A 147 7.71 2.26 0.19
CA ILE A 147 8.35 3.00 -0.90
C ILE A 147 8.43 2.06 -2.09
N CYS A 148 7.81 2.45 -3.21
CA CYS A 148 7.92 1.71 -4.45
C CYS A 148 8.89 2.45 -5.37
N VAL A 149 9.92 1.75 -5.82
CA VAL A 149 10.89 2.26 -6.80
C VAL A 149 10.75 1.43 -8.05
N GLN A 150 10.46 2.08 -9.16
CA GLN A 150 10.34 1.39 -10.44
C GLN A 150 11.72 1.06 -11.00
N THR A 151 12.06 -0.21 -11.03
CA THR A 151 13.25 -0.74 -11.67
C THR A 151 13.03 -2.20 -12.06
N ASP A 152 13.52 -2.58 -13.21
CA ASP A 152 13.57 -3.96 -13.69
C ASP A 152 14.89 -4.67 -13.30
N ASP A 153 15.80 -3.96 -12.67
CA ASP A 153 17.10 -4.46 -12.24
C ASP A 153 17.07 -4.93 -10.78
N VAL A 154 17.03 -6.24 -10.60
CA VAL A 154 17.01 -6.89 -9.27
C VAL A 154 18.24 -6.52 -8.41
N GLN A 155 19.39 -6.25 -9.01
CA GLN A 155 20.57 -5.85 -8.25
C GLN A 155 20.42 -4.44 -7.67
N LYS A 156 19.80 -3.53 -8.42
CA LYS A 156 19.47 -2.20 -7.94
C LYS A 156 18.45 -2.28 -6.80
N ALA A 157 17.41 -3.10 -6.94
CA ALA A 157 16.43 -3.30 -5.88
C ALA A 157 17.08 -3.80 -4.59
N LYS A 158 18.02 -4.76 -4.68
CA LYS A 158 18.79 -5.24 -3.52
C LYS A 158 19.64 -4.15 -2.88
N LEU A 159 20.33 -3.34 -3.68
CA LEU A 159 21.13 -2.24 -3.15
C LEU A 159 20.28 -1.21 -2.40
N ILE A 160 19.07 -0.94 -2.89
CA ILE A 160 18.14 -0.02 -2.24
C ILE A 160 17.67 -0.61 -0.91
N SER A 161 17.24 -1.87 -0.88
CA SER A 161 16.78 -2.50 0.35
C SER A 161 17.88 -2.60 1.42
N GLN A 162 19.13 -2.78 1.01
CA GLN A 162 20.27 -2.84 1.93
C GLN A 162 20.69 -1.47 2.50
N SER A 163 20.12 -0.37 2.02
CA SER A 163 20.41 0.96 2.54
C SER A 163 19.87 1.20 3.96
N VAL A 164 18.94 0.35 4.41
CA VAL A 164 18.34 0.39 5.74
C VAL A 164 18.23 -1.03 6.30
N PRO A 165 18.73 -1.31 7.50
CA PRO A 165 18.79 -2.67 8.06
C PRO A 165 17.43 -3.36 8.25
N ALA A 166 16.37 -2.57 8.46
CA ALA A 166 15.01 -3.06 8.69
C ALA A 166 14.15 -3.10 7.40
N CYS A 167 14.77 -2.94 6.24
CA CYS A 167 14.05 -2.87 4.97
C CYS A 167 13.98 -4.24 4.32
N ASP A 168 12.78 -4.79 4.20
CA ASP A 168 12.49 -5.89 3.28
C ASP A 168 12.03 -5.34 1.94
N TYR A 169 12.34 -6.05 0.85
CA TYR A 169 11.81 -5.69 -0.45
C TYR A 169 11.01 -6.83 -1.06
N LEU A 170 9.91 -6.47 -1.71
CA LEU A 170 9.08 -7.40 -2.47
C LEU A 170 9.20 -7.02 -3.95
N PRO A 171 9.73 -7.92 -4.81
CA PRO A 171 9.71 -7.68 -6.25
C PRO A 171 8.27 -7.81 -6.77
N PHE A 172 7.78 -6.79 -7.45
CA PHE A 172 6.55 -6.84 -8.22
C PHE A 172 6.93 -7.04 -9.69
N SER A 173 7.30 -8.28 -10.06
CA SER A 173 7.82 -8.57 -11.40
C SER A 173 6.76 -8.55 -12.49
N ASP A 174 5.48 -8.70 -12.15
CA ASP A 174 4.43 -9.05 -13.12
C ASP A 174 3.30 -8.01 -13.22
N ILE A 175 3.41 -6.90 -12.50
CA ILE A 175 2.44 -5.81 -12.62
C ILE A 175 3.07 -4.73 -13.48
N PRO A 176 2.71 -4.65 -14.77
CA PRO A 176 2.98 -3.44 -15.51
C PRO A 176 2.16 -2.33 -14.87
N TRP A 177 2.81 -1.50 -14.07
CA TRP A 177 2.16 -0.38 -13.39
C TRP A 177 1.46 0.55 -14.37
N TYR A 178 1.78 0.45 -15.67
CA TYR A 178 1.08 1.14 -16.75
C TYR A 178 1.21 0.39 -18.09
N LYS A 179 0.15 -0.20 -18.53
CA LYS A 179 -0.11 -0.33 -19.97
C LYS A 179 -1.26 0.59 -20.33
#